data_35a499f7effb55dc8e75e4a748026cce
#
_entry.id   35a499f7effb55dc8e75e4a748026cce
#
_cell.length_a   1.000
_cell.length_b   1.000
_cell.length_c   1.000
_cell.angle_alpha   90.00
_cell.angle_beta   90.00
_cell.angle_gamma   90.00
#
_symmetry.space_group_name_H-M   'P 1'
#
loop_
_entity.id
_entity.type
_entity.pdbx_description
1 polymer ?
#
loop_
_entity_poly.entity_id
_entity_poly.type
_entity_poly.pdbx_seq_one_letter_code
_entity_poly.pdbx_strand_id
1 'polypeptide(L)'
;MIRLLGFIVGLAALSVNLSSQGRPVVVVNAFTVAAGVELPYDMELLQKQLVPELKVLLGKQFDVVAERPQAAQGTVYVLYGEISGWRAGNAAKRLIVGLGSGREASDIQYRITDASGTTVVDQKDTVRTNFYSQQAGSSGTLAHPIAQKIAERIRDARLK
;
A
#
# COMPACT_ATOMS: atom_id res chain seq x y z
N MET A 1 31.06 36.62 -63.19
CA MET A 1 29.84 36.51 -62.38
C MET A 1 29.77 35.14 -61.76
N ILE A 2 30.22 34.98 -60.52
CA ILE A 2 30.23 33.69 -59.82
C ILE A 2 29.18 33.82 -58.69
N ARG A 3 28.12 33.04 -58.75
CA ARG A 3 27.09 32.95 -57.71
C ARG A 3 27.47 31.85 -56.70
N LEU A 4 27.81 32.28 -55.48
CA LEU A 4 27.99 31.39 -54.32
C LEU A 4 26.60 30.97 -53.80
N LEU A 5 26.25 29.68 -53.84
CA LEU A 5 25.12 29.10 -53.11
C LEU A 5 25.58 28.74 -51.71
N GLY A 6 25.05 29.45 -50.71
CA GLY A 6 25.25 29.12 -49.32
C GLY A 6 24.31 27.96 -48.92
N PHE A 7 24.86 26.87 -48.43
CA PHE A 7 24.15 25.73 -47.88
C PHE A 7 23.95 25.97 -46.35
N ILE A 8 22.72 26.26 -45.95
CA ILE A 8 22.36 26.34 -44.50
C ILE A 8 22.01 24.93 -44.04
N VAL A 9 22.92 24.31 -43.29
CA VAL A 9 22.64 23.08 -42.56
C VAL A 9 21.87 23.42 -41.27
N GLY A 10 20.55 23.16 -41.29
CA GLY A 10 19.71 23.30 -40.12
C GLY A 10 19.96 22.15 -39.13
N LEU A 11 20.62 22.48 -38.01
CA LEU A 11 20.80 21.54 -36.90
C LEU A 11 19.46 21.41 -36.16
N ALA A 12 18.69 20.35 -36.41
CA ALA A 12 17.51 20.02 -35.63
C ALA A 12 17.94 19.51 -34.26
N ALA A 13 17.83 20.34 -33.24
CA ALA A 13 18.01 19.95 -31.87
C ALA A 13 16.87 18.99 -31.46
N LEU A 14 17.17 17.70 -31.38
CA LEU A 14 16.31 16.70 -30.74
C LEU A 14 16.26 16.99 -29.25
N SER A 15 15.23 17.71 -28.81
CA SER A 15 14.90 17.89 -27.40
C SER A 15 14.45 16.54 -26.85
N VAL A 16 15.37 15.79 -26.27
CA VAL A 16 15.01 14.61 -25.46
C VAL A 16 14.32 15.13 -24.21
N ASN A 17 12.99 15.11 -24.22
CA ASN A 17 12.22 15.29 -23.00
C ASN A 17 12.51 14.08 -22.09
N LEU A 18 13.52 14.21 -21.23
CA LEU A 18 13.62 13.37 -20.04
C LEU A 18 12.43 13.74 -19.16
N SER A 19 11.30 13.06 -19.37
CA SER A 19 10.22 13.04 -18.40
C SER A 19 10.83 12.51 -17.11
N SER A 20 11.05 13.36 -16.13
CA SER A 20 11.31 12.92 -14.76
C SER A 20 10.02 12.22 -14.32
N GLN A 21 9.97 10.90 -14.48
CA GLN A 21 8.86 10.13 -13.94
C GLN A 21 8.91 10.33 -12.44
N GLY A 22 7.94 11.10 -11.92
CA GLY A 22 7.74 11.22 -10.47
C GLY A 22 7.55 9.83 -9.87
N ARG A 23 7.83 9.69 -8.58
CA ARG A 23 7.62 8.41 -7.90
C ARG A 23 6.16 7.99 -8.06
N PRO A 24 5.89 6.68 -8.24
CA PRO A 24 4.53 6.19 -8.28
C PRO A 24 3.83 6.46 -6.95
N VAL A 25 2.54 6.74 -7.02
CA VAL A 25 1.69 7.09 -5.88
C VAL A 25 0.79 5.93 -5.52
N VAL A 26 0.72 5.56 -4.25
CA VAL A 26 -0.28 4.62 -3.72
C VAL A 26 -1.29 5.42 -2.89
N VAL A 27 -2.50 5.52 -3.40
CA VAL A 27 -3.65 6.13 -2.69
C VAL A 27 -4.31 5.04 -1.85
N VAL A 28 -4.36 5.22 -0.55
CA VAL A 28 -4.94 4.26 0.39
C VAL A 28 -6.37 4.69 0.73
N ASN A 29 -7.35 4.08 0.09
CA ASN A 29 -8.75 4.32 0.45
C ASN A 29 -9.04 3.76 1.85
N ALA A 30 -10.10 4.30 2.48
CA ALA A 30 -10.56 3.79 3.76
C ALA A 30 -10.94 2.30 3.62
N PHE A 31 -10.40 1.49 4.55
CA PHE A 31 -10.77 0.09 4.66
C PHE A 31 -12.22 -0.02 5.15
N THR A 32 -12.92 -1.03 4.68
CA THR A 32 -14.26 -1.38 5.13
C THR A 32 -14.24 -2.62 6.01
N VAL A 33 -15.37 -2.91 6.64
CA VAL A 33 -15.58 -4.14 7.42
C VAL A 33 -16.74 -4.89 6.80
N ALA A 34 -16.57 -6.19 6.59
CA ALA A 34 -17.63 -7.03 6.08
C ALA A 34 -18.80 -7.12 7.08
N ALA A 35 -20.00 -7.31 6.57
CA ALA A 35 -21.19 -7.44 7.40
C ALA A 35 -21.04 -8.59 8.42
N GLY A 36 -21.39 -8.32 9.69
CA GLY A 36 -21.31 -9.30 10.77
C GLY A 36 -19.92 -9.47 11.39
N VAL A 37 -18.90 -8.73 10.97
CA VAL A 37 -17.57 -8.72 11.61
C VAL A 37 -17.54 -7.64 12.68
N GLU A 38 -17.31 -8.05 13.93
CA GLU A 38 -17.12 -7.13 15.07
C GLU A 38 -15.64 -6.97 15.36
N LEU A 39 -15.16 -5.72 15.40
CA LEU A 39 -13.78 -5.37 15.70
C LEU A 39 -13.66 -4.78 17.11
N PRO A 40 -12.55 -5.02 17.85
CA PRO A 40 -12.33 -4.43 19.17
C PRO A 40 -11.88 -2.96 19.12
N TYR A 41 -11.77 -2.39 17.92
CA TYR A 41 -11.34 -1.02 17.66
C TYR A 41 -12.15 -0.44 16.50
N ASP A 42 -12.22 0.88 16.40
CA ASP A 42 -12.89 1.52 15.28
C ASP A 42 -12.00 1.57 14.02
N MET A 43 -12.66 1.74 12.88
CA MET A 43 -11.98 1.77 11.58
C MET A 43 -11.23 3.07 11.32
N GLU A 44 -11.60 4.16 11.98
CA GLU A 44 -10.89 5.43 11.88
C GLU A 44 -9.49 5.28 12.49
N LEU A 45 -9.40 4.63 13.65
CA LEU A 45 -8.12 4.34 14.29
C LEU A 45 -7.24 3.45 13.43
N LEU A 46 -7.80 2.38 12.83
CA LEU A 46 -7.07 1.53 11.90
C LEU A 46 -6.52 2.35 10.73
N GLN A 47 -7.37 3.16 10.08
CA GLN A 47 -6.97 3.95 8.91
C GLN A 47 -5.89 4.99 9.27
N LYS A 48 -6.02 5.65 10.41
CA LYS A 48 -5.04 6.61 10.93
C LYS A 48 -3.66 5.99 11.13
N GLN A 49 -3.60 4.71 11.44
CA GLN A 49 -2.34 3.97 11.64
C GLN A 49 -1.83 3.32 10.36
N LEU A 50 -2.71 2.80 9.50
CA LEU A 50 -2.35 2.05 8.31
C LEU A 50 -1.54 2.88 7.29
N VAL A 51 -1.95 4.13 7.06
CA VAL A 51 -1.27 5.00 6.10
C VAL A 51 0.17 5.32 6.51
N PRO A 52 0.48 5.74 7.75
CA PRO A 52 1.86 5.90 8.22
C PRO A 52 2.69 4.61 8.13
N GLU A 53 2.13 3.45 8.49
CA GLU A 53 2.83 2.17 8.40
C GLU A 53 3.21 1.84 6.94
N LEU A 54 2.29 2.01 6.01
CA LEU A 54 2.57 1.84 4.58
C LEU A 54 3.62 2.85 4.07
N LYS A 55 3.61 4.11 4.57
CA LYS A 55 4.65 5.09 4.25
C LYS A 55 6.04 4.63 4.68
N VAL A 56 6.15 4.06 5.88
CA VAL A 56 7.43 3.53 6.37
C VAL A 56 7.91 2.37 5.49
N LEU A 57 7.01 1.46 5.13
CA LEU A 57 7.33 0.23 4.40
C LEU A 57 7.61 0.45 2.90
N LEU A 58 6.92 1.40 2.28
CA LEU A 58 6.94 1.63 0.82
C LEU A 58 7.61 2.95 0.42
N GLY A 59 7.85 3.87 1.35
CA GLY A 59 8.22 5.26 1.06
C GLY A 59 9.55 5.45 0.32
N LYS A 60 10.36 4.41 0.17
CA LYS A 60 11.54 4.44 -0.71
C LYS A 60 11.18 4.32 -2.20
N GLN A 61 10.07 3.67 -2.52
CA GLN A 61 9.66 3.34 -3.89
C GLN A 61 8.38 4.09 -4.30
N PHE A 62 7.50 4.39 -3.36
CA PHE A 62 6.18 4.97 -3.60
C PHE A 62 5.92 6.18 -2.70
N ASP A 63 5.13 7.11 -3.19
CA ASP A 63 4.49 8.12 -2.38
C ASP A 63 3.14 7.58 -1.90
N VAL A 64 3.02 7.30 -0.59
CA VAL A 64 1.80 6.75 -0.01
C VAL A 64 0.95 7.88 0.57
N VAL A 65 -0.30 7.98 0.18
CA VAL A 65 -1.21 9.06 0.57
C VAL A 65 -2.61 8.53 0.89
N ALA A 66 -3.37 9.22 1.75
CA ALA A 66 -4.77 8.93 2.03
C ALA A 66 -5.71 9.51 0.96
N GLU A 67 -5.31 10.60 0.32
CA GLU A 67 -6.10 11.28 -0.68
C GLU A 67 -5.33 11.41 -1.99
N ARG A 68 -6.05 11.31 -3.11
CA ARG A 68 -5.43 11.41 -4.43
C ARG A 68 -4.91 12.83 -4.67
N PRO A 69 -3.61 13.02 -4.96
CA PRO A 69 -3.09 14.33 -5.28
C PRO A 69 -3.66 14.83 -6.62
N GLN A 70 -3.95 16.13 -6.71
CA GLN A 70 -4.53 16.75 -7.92
C GLN A 70 -3.58 16.68 -9.13
N ALA A 71 -2.27 16.66 -8.89
CA ALA A 71 -1.23 16.61 -9.93
C ALA A 71 -0.19 15.54 -9.59
N ALA A 72 -0.55 14.26 -9.74
CA ALA A 72 0.43 13.19 -9.64
C ALA A 72 1.29 13.15 -10.91
N GLN A 73 2.62 13.22 -10.75
CA GLN A 73 3.57 13.16 -11.88
C GLN A 73 3.96 11.71 -12.23
N GLY A 74 3.60 10.73 -11.40
CA GLY A 74 3.90 9.31 -11.56
C GLY A 74 2.65 8.46 -11.78
N THR A 75 2.87 7.16 -11.94
CA THR A 75 1.79 6.18 -11.98
C THR A 75 0.99 6.20 -10.67
N VAL A 76 -0.33 6.20 -10.75
CA VAL A 76 -1.21 6.20 -9.58
C VAL A 76 -1.83 4.82 -9.42
N TYR A 77 -1.67 4.25 -8.23
CA TYR A 77 -2.34 3.04 -7.79
C TYR A 77 -3.33 3.37 -6.68
N VAL A 78 -4.44 2.66 -6.65
CA VAL A 78 -5.48 2.85 -5.63
C VAL A 78 -5.68 1.54 -4.88
N LEU A 79 -5.42 1.57 -3.58
CA LEU A 79 -5.61 0.44 -2.67
C LEU A 79 -7.02 0.50 -2.05
N TYR A 80 -7.76 -0.56 -2.21
CA TYR A 80 -9.03 -0.84 -1.54
C TYR A 80 -8.85 -2.03 -0.63
N GLY A 81 -9.41 -2.00 0.57
CA GLY A 81 -9.32 -3.11 1.50
C GLY A 81 -10.59 -3.31 2.32
N GLU A 82 -10.81 -4.54 2.74
CA GLU A 82 -11.90 -4.95 3.60
C GLU A 82 -11.37 -5.93 4.66
N ILE A 83 -11.80 -5.77 5.89
CA ILE A 83 -11.63 -6.78 6.94
C ILE A 83 -12.82 -7.73 6.83
N SER A 84 -12.56 -8.94 6.36
CA SER A 84 -13.58 -9.97 6.12
C SER A 84 -13.74 -10.95 7.28
N GLY A 85 -12.87 -10.86 8.30
CA GLY A 85 -12.98 -11.66 9.51
C GLY A 85 -12.04 -11.19 10.60
N TRP A 86 -12.43 -11.42 11.85
CA TRP A 86 -11.60 -11.16 13.01
C TRP A 86 -11.75 -12.26 14.04
N ARG A 87 -10.64 -12.65 14.66
CA ARG A 87 -10.59 -13.67 15.71
C ARG A 87 -9.80 -13.14 16.89
N ALA A 88 -10.45 -13.07 18.04
CA ALA A 88 -9.80 -12.71 19.30
C ALA A 88 -8.66 -13.67 19.63
N GLY A 89 -7.60 -13.14 20.20
CA GLY A 89 -6.53 -13.93 20.76
C GLY A 89 -7.03 -14.73 22.00
N ASN A 90 -6.50 -15.93 22.21
CA ASN A 90 -6.80 -16.74 23.39
C ASN A 90 -5.53 -16.95 24.23
N ALA A 91 -5.47 -16.28 25.39
CA ALA A 91 -4.32 -16.34 26.28
C ALA A 91 -4.08 -17.77 26.84
N ALA A 92 -5.15 -18.51 27.13
CA ALA A 92 -5.02 -19.89 27.64
C ALA A 92 -4.40 -20.84 26.59
N LYS A 93 -4.76 -20.71 25.31
CA LYS A 93 -4.11 -21.47 24.25
C LYS A 93 -2.61 -21.16 24.09
N ARG A 94 -2.20 -19.92 24.37
CA ARG A 94 -0.79 -19.52 24.33
C ARG A 94 0.06 -20.21 25.39
N LEU A 95 -0.52 -20.44 26.57
CA LEU A 95 0.16 -21.11 27.70
C LEU A 95 0.27 -22.64 27.50
N ILE A 96 -0.75 -23.25 26.90
CA ILE A 96 -0.84 -24.72 26.80
C ILE A 96 -0.16 -25.29 25.56
N VAL A 97 -0.31 -24.61 24.40
CA VAL A 97 0.10 -25.13 23.08
C VAL A 97 1.42 -24.50 22.57
N GLY A 98 1.92 -23.48 23.26
CA GLY A 98 3.19 -22.82 22.95
C GLY A 98 3.07 -21.53 22.13
N LEU A 99 4.23 -20.87 21.95
CA LEU A 99 4.40 -19.56 21.32
C LEU A 99 3.94 -19.59 19.85
N GLY A 100 2.76 -19.09 19.58
CA GLY A 100 2.23 -18.97 18.21
C GLY A 100 0.76 -19.33 18.06
N SER A 101 0.20 -20.14 18.96
CA SER A 101 -1.23 -20.43 19.03
C SER A 101 -1.97 -19.35 19.83
N GLY A 102 -3.23 -19.11 19.50
CA GLY A 102 -4.07 -18.15 20.24
C GLY A 102 -3.72 -16.68 20.05
N ARG A 103 -3.06 -16.30 18.96
CA ARG A 103 -2.85 -14.90 18.57
C ARG A 103 -4.12 -14.33 17.95
N GLU A 104 -4.33 -13.04 18.19
CA GLU A 104 -5.33 -12.29 17.44
C GLU A 104 -5.02 -12.36 15.94
N ALA A 105 -6.05 -12.56 15.13
CA ALA A 105 -5.91 -12.68 13.69
C ALA A 105 -7.06 -11.96 12.99
N SER A 106 -6.78 -11.43 11.81
CA SER A 106 -7.78 -10.86 10.92
C SER A 106 -7.61 -11.43 9.52
N ASP A 107 -8.73 -11.75 8.90
CA ASP A 107 -8.77 -12.06 7.48
C ASP A 107 -9.04 -10.74 6.73
N ILE A 108 -8.20 -10.44 5.78
CA ILE A 108 -8.28 -9.23 4.97
C ILE A 108 -8.42 -9.61 3.50
N GLN A 109 -9.23 -8.86 2.80
CA GLN A 109 -9.27 -8.86 1.34
C GLN A 109 -8.90 -7.48 0.84
N TYR A 110 -8.04 -7.40 -0.17
CA TYR A 110 -7.66 -6.12 -0.74
C TYR A 110 -7.35 -6.22 -2.22
N ARG A 111 -7.58 -5.11 -2.89
CA ARG A 111 -7.36 -4.94 -4.31
C ARG A 111 -6.60 -3.64 -4.57
N ILE A 112 -5.66 -3.69 -5.50
CA ILE A 112 -4.97 -2.52 -6.01
C ILE A 112 -5.31 -2.38 -7.49
N THR A 113 -5.75 -1.19 -7.87
CA THR A 113 -6.00 -0.86 -9.28
C THR A 113 -5.01 0.19 -9.75
N ASP A 114 -4.71 0.21 -11.03
CA ASP A 114 -3.99 1.31 -11.68
C ASP A 114 -4.93 2.50 -11.98
N ALA A 115 -4.38 3.53 -12.62
CA ALA A 115 -5.13 4.74 -12.98
C ALA A 115 -6.26 4.49 -13.98
N SER A 116 -6.20 3.42 -14.75
CA SER A 116 -7.26 2.99 -15.70
C SER A 116 -8.38 2.20 -15.03
N GLY A 117 -8.21 1.84 -13.74
CA GLY A 117 -9.11 0.97 -13.00
C GLY A 117 -8.83 -0.52 -13.17
N THR A 118 -7.76 -0.88 -13.90
CA THR A 118 -7.34 -2.27 -14.05
C THR A 118 -6.78 -2.81 -12.74
N THR A 119 -7.26 -3.97 -12.30
CA THR A 119 -6.76 -4.62 -11.09
C THR A 119 -5.37 -5.20 -11.35
N VAL A 120 -4.39 -4.76 -10.57
CA VAL A 120 -2.98 -5.22 -10.63
C VAL A 120 -2.62 -6.14 -9.47
N VAL A 121 -3.36 -6.06 -8.37
CA VAL A 121 -3.27 -6.97 -7.21
C VAL A 121 -4.68 -7.25 -6.72
N ASP A 122 -5.01 -8.52 -6.47
CA ASP A 122 -6.24 -8.96 -5.78
C ASP A 122 -5.86 -10.13 -4.88
N GLN A 123 -6.01 -9.94 -3.57
CA GLN A 123 -5.50 -10.89 -2.58
C GLN A 123 -6.43 -11.02 -1.37
N LYS A 124 -6.38 -12.23 -0.81
CA LYS A 124 -6.93 -12.53 0.52
C LYS A 124 -5.81 -13.07 1.38
N ASP A 125 -5.61 -12.46 2.52
CA ASP A 125 -4.56 -12.87 3.46
C ASP A 125 -5.13 -12.94 4.89
N THR A 126 -4.52 -13.79 5.71
CA THR A 126 -4.74 -13.76 7.17
C THR A 126 -3.53 -13.11 7.82
N VAL A 127 -3.75 -12.03 8.56
CA VAL A 127 -2.73 -11.35 9.36
C VAL A 127 -2.88 -11.70 10.84
N ARG A 128 -1.78 -11.71 11.58
CA ARG A 128 -1.75 -12.00 13.02
C ARG A 128 -0.92 -10.96 13.74
N THR A 129 -1.31 -10.65 14.98
CA THR A 129 -0.49 -9.80 15.85
C THR A 129 0.82 -10.51 16.18
N ASN A 130 1.91 -9.75 16.17
CA ASN A 130 3.20 -10.21 16.68
C ASN A 130 3.27 -10.04 18.20
N PHE A 131 3.94 -10.97 18.89
CA PHE A 131 4.14 -10.90 20.34
C PHE A 131 4.74 -9.57 20.80
N TYR A 132 5.67 -9.03 20.02
CA TYR A 132 6.33 -7.76 20.33
C TYR A 132 5.45 -6.51 20.11
N SER A 133 4.48 -6.55 19.22
CA SER A 133 3.58 -5.42 19.00
C SER A 133 2.64 -5.18 20.17
N GLN A 134 2.29 -6.21 20.93
CA GLN A 134 1.47 -6.08 22.14
C GLN A 134 2.27 -5.49 23.33
N GLN A 135 3.58 -5.72 23.41
CA GLN A 135 4.41 -5.17 24.48
C GLN A 135 4.91 -3.75 24.22
N ALA A 136 5.03 -3.35 22.95
CA ALA A 136 5.55 -2.04 22.58
C ALA A 136 4.51 -0.90 22.65
N GLY A 137 3.35 -1.11 23.28
CA GLY A 137 2.30 -0.08 23.33
C GLY A 137 1.73 0.26 21.95
N SER A 138 1.95 -0.61 20.97
CA SER A 138 1.31 -0.46 19.67
C SER A 138 -0.20 -0.57 19.88
N SER A 139 -0.81 0.41 19.50
CA SER A 139 -2.17 0.87 19.39
C SER A 139 -3.25 -0.16 19.10
N GLY A 140 -3.32 -1.29 19.69
CA GLY A 140 -4.51 -2.15 19.69
C GLY A 140 -5.16 -2.54 18.34
N THR A 141 -4.60 -2.10 17.19
CA THR A 141 -5.11 -2.45 15.86
C THR A 141 -4.16 -3.39 15.13
N LEU A 142 -4.64 -4.02 14.06
CA LEU A 142 -3.84 -4.85 13.16
C LEU A 142 -3.17 -4.04 12.02
N ALA A 143 -3.06 -2.71 12.13
CA ALA A 143 -2.55 -1.84 11.07
C ALA A 143 -1.15 -2.25 10.60
N HIS A 144 -0.22 -2.52 11.53
CA HIS A 144 1.15 -2.91 11.19
C HIS A 144 1.22 -4.24 10.41
N PRO A 145 0.65 -5.37 10.88
CA PRO A 145 0.69 -6.62 10.10
C PRO A 145 -0.09 -6.53 8.79
N ILE A 146 -1.16 -5.74 8.72
CA ILE A 146 -1.87 -5.47 7.46
C ILE A 146 -0.96 -4.73 6.49
N ALA A 147 -0.32 -3.64 6.94
CA ALA A 147 0.62 -2.87 6.11
C ALA A 147 1.80 -3.71 5.61
N GLN A 148 2.37 -4.56 6.48
CA GLN A 148 3.45 -5.47 6.09
C GLN A 148 3.02 -6.41 4.97
N LYS A 149 1.82 -7.02 5.09
CA LYS A 149 1.32 -7.96 4.09
C LYS A 149 1.02 -7.27 2.75
N ILE A 150 0.41 -6.11 2.78
CA ILE A 150 0.16 -5.31 1.57
C ILE A 150 1.47 -4.89 0.90
N ALA A 151 2.45 -4.41 1.68
CA ALA A 151 3.74 -3.98 1.14
C ALA A 151 4.52 -5.15 0.52
N GLU A 152 4.43 -6.36 1.09
CA GLU A 152 4.97 -7.58 0.51
C GLU A 152 4.36 -7.84 -0.88
N ARG A 153 3.03 -7.81 -1.00
CA ARG A 153 2.33 -8.06 -2.27
C ARG A 153 2.59 -7.00 -3.34
N ILE A 154 2.74 -5.74 -2.93
CA ILE A 154 3.11 -4.65 -3.86
C ILE A 154 4.51 -4.91 -4.45
N ARG A 155 5.47 -5.35 -3.62
CA ARG A 155 6.82 -5.69 -4.09
C ARG A 155 6.81 -6.92 -5.00
N ASP A 156 6.05 -7.96 -4.63
CA ASP A 156 5.93 -9.20 -5.42
C ASP A 156 5.32 -8.92 -6.80
N ALA A 157 4.35 -8.02 -6.87
CA ALA A 157 3.71 -7.57 -8.11
C ALA A 157 4.62 -6.67 -8.97
N ARG A 158 5.78 -6.25 -8.44
CA ARG A 158 6.76 -5.39 -9.13
C ARG A 158 6.14 -4.12 -9.72
N LEU A 159 5.21 -3.51 -9.01
CA LEU A 159 4.60 -2.24 -9.41
C LEU A 159 5.68 -1.15 -9.56
N LYS A 160 5.54 -0.31 -10.61
CA LYS A 160 6.52 0.72 -10.99
C LYS A 160 5.85 2.07 -11.17
#